data_4a165c9ee5f586f3996182c6f620e230
#
_entry.id   4a165c9ee5f586f3996182c6f620e230
#
_cell.length_a   1.000
_cell.length_b   1.000
_cell.length_c   1.000
_cell.angle_alpha   90.00
_cell.angle_beta   90.00
_cell.angle_gamma   90.00
#
_symmetry.space_group_name_H-M   'P 1'
#
loop_
_entity.id
_entity.type
_entity.pdbx_description
1 polymer ?
#
loop_
_entity_poly.entity_id
_entity_poly.type
_entity_poly.pdbx_seq_one_letter_code
_entity_poly.pdbx_strand_id
1 'polypeptide(L)'
;LRDNDFSSKQLLDESEAVHMFLTRFDELKPFESTEFPLDPQKAITESFMPFFNRMRDELIDPEKVKVSQLKDDDTLTDETRQQLSDLKRIYPLFQSWKEELNVVDYGDMILSAYQMISTNESILKNIQDNYRHIVIDEFQDNNFALNEIVNLIAGKRNYVTAVGDDDQVIYSFRGANNFNIQAFRERYGNHEKYQTIALETNYRSNQAILDLANESIKNNPERVEKTLTSYLKASGEKPVRFWGEKSQQLDYLINEILYLNDEGIRCKDIAVLCRTHGQATIVMEALS
;
A
#
# COMPACT_ATOMS: atom_id res chain seq x y z
N LEU A 1 14.05 -18.46 4.70
CA LEU A 1 14.19 -17.39 5.70
C LEU A 1 14.84 -17.85 7.01
N ARG A 2 14.71 -19.14 7.40
CA ARG A 2 15.34 -19.63 8.65
C ARG A 2 16.87 -19.76 8.56
N ASP A 3 17.43 -19.86 7.37
CA ASP A 3 18.87 -20.02 7.15
C ASP A 3 19.62 -18.70 6.88
N ASN A 4 18.91 -17.60 6.72
CA ASN A 4 19.44 -16.25 6.66
C ASN A 4 19.05 -15.54 7.93
N ASP A 5 19.98 -15.09 8.69
CA ASP A 5 20.09 -14.23 9.87
C ASP A 5 18.85 -13.38 10.35
N PHE A 6 17.69 -13.50 9.67
CA PHE A 6 16.45 -12.80 10.04
C PHE A 6 15.76 -13.37 11.28
N SER A 7 16.04 -14.62 11.67
CA SER A 7 15.39 -15.25 12.84
C SER A 7 15.80 -14.61 14.17
N SER A 8 16.90 -13.85 14.18
CA SER A 8 17.42 -13.14 15.35
C SER A 8 17.14 -11.65 15.34
N LYS A 9 16.62 -11.09 14.22
CA LYS A 9 16.34 -9.65 14.10
C LYS A 9 14.97 -9.32 14.65
N GLN A 10 14.86 -8.16 15.31
CA GLN A 10 13.59 -7.62 15.76
C GLN A 10 12.92 -6.82 14.63
N LEU A 11 11.59 -6.85 14.59
CA LEU A 11 10.86 -6.05 13.64
C LEU A 11 10.86 -4.58 14.09
N LEU A 12 11.29 -3.70 13.21
CA LEU A 12 11.27 -2.25 13.38
C LEU A 12 9.94 -1.72 12.81
N ASP A 13 9.11 -1.16 13.66
CA ASP A 13 7.90 -0.49 13.20
C ASP A 13 8.17 0.95 12.73
N GLU A 14 7.17 1.57 12.12
CA GLU A 14 7.31 2.93 11.56
C GLU A 14 7.61 3.98 12.64
N SER A 15 7.01 3.87 13.81
CA SER A 15 7.21 4.80 14.92
C SER A 15 8.62 4.68 15.48
N GLU A 16 9.13 3.47 15.62
CA GLU A 16 10.49 3.18 16.05
C GLU A 16 11.51 3.69 15.01
N ALA A 17 11.22 3.51 13.71
CA ALA A 17 12.07 4.05 12.64
C ALA A 17 12.13 5.58 12.67
N VAL A 18 10.99 6.25 12.84
CA VAL A 18 10.94 7.72 13.01
C VAL A 18 11.74 8.15 14.24
N HIS A 19 11.59 7.46 15.36
CA HIS A 19 12.34 7.74 16.59
C HIS A 19 13.85 7.56 16.38
N MET A 20 14.28 6.51 15.70
CA MET A 20 15.67 6.26 15.33
C MET A 20 16.26 7.43 14.54
N PHE A 21 15.55 7.92 13.53
CA PHE A 21 15.97 9.08 12.75
C PHE A 21 16.06 10.36 13.59
N LEU A 22 15.06 10.62 14.44
CA LEU A 22 15.07 11.80 15.30
C LEU A 22 16.25 11.82 16.28
N THR A 23 16.56 10.67 16.86
CA THR A 23 17.68 10.56 17.83
C THR A 23 19.05 10.69 17.17
N ARG A 24 19.18 10.32 15.91
CA ARG A 24 20.44 10.35 15.14
C ARG A 24 20.44 11.43 14.04
N PHE A 25 19.53 12.40 14.10
CA PHE A 25 19.36 13.38 13.05
C PHE A 25 20.62 14.22 12.78
N ASP A 26 21.39 14.50 13.81
CA ASP A 26 22.65 15.23 13.68
C ASP A 26 23.73 14.45 12.90
N GLU A 27 23.68 13.13 12.86
CA GLU A 27 24.58 12.29 12.06
C GLU A 27 24.32 12.41 10.55
N LEU A 28 23.15 12.95 10.16
CA LEU A 28 22.77 13.15 8.77
C LEU A 28 23.36 14.41 8.14
N LYS A 29 23.94 15.30 8.94
CA LYS A 29 24.53 16.57 8.46
C LYS A 29 25.86 16.33 7.71
N PRO A 30 26.25 17.23 6.77
CA PRO A 30 25.48 18.38 6.30
C PRO A 30 24.36 17.97 5.33
N PHE A 31 23.30 18.77 5.25
CA PHE A 31 22.26 18.65 4.24
C PHE A 31 22.54 19.59 3.06
N GLU A 32 22.25 19.15 1.84
CA GLU A 32 22.17 20.00 0.65
C GLU A 32 20.82 20.72 0.60
N SER A 33 19.75 20.03 1.01
CA SER A 33 18.40 20.58 1.16
C SER A 33 18.34 21.64 2.26
N THR A 34 17.66 22.73 1.98
CA THR A 34 17.42 23.79 2.97
C THR A 34 16.20 23.51 3.85
N GLU A 35 15.29 22.65 3.40
CA GLU A 35 14.02 22.34 4.09
C GLU A 35 14.18 21.24 5.15
N PHE A 36 14.98 20.20 4.91
CA PHE A 36 15.11 19.08 5.83
C PHE A 36 15.53 19.45 7.26
N PRO A 37 16.50 20.36 7.46
CA PRO A 37 16.89 20.75 8.81
C PRO A 37 15.88 21.67 9.51
N LEU A 38 14.91 22.27 8.80
CA LEU A 38 13.92 23.18 9.39
C LEU A 38 12.86 22.43 10.19
N ASP A 39 12.44 21.27 9.70
CA ASP A 39 11.46 20.39 10.36
C ASP A 39 11.88 18.93 10.22
N PRO A 40 12.72 18.42 11.12
CA PRO A 40 13.23 17.06 11.08
C PRO A 40 12.12 15.99 11.06
N GLN A 41 11.07 16.18 11.86
CA GLN A 41 9.98 15.21 11.92
C GLN A 41 9.25 15.12 10.59
N LYS A 42 8.92 16.26 9.99
CA LYS A 42 8.29 16.33 8.67
C LYS A 42 9.19 15.74 7.59
N ALA A 43 10.49 16.06 7.59
CA ALA A 43 11.45 15.49 6.65
C ALA A 43 11.48 13.96 6.70
N ILE A 44 11.46 13.39 7.90
CA ILE A 44 11.47 11.93 8.10
C ILE A 44 10.15 11.31 7.62
N THR A 45 9.01 11.84 8.08
CA THR A 45 7.71 11.20 7.83
C THR A 45 7.17 11.44 6.42
N GLU A 46 7.46 12.60 5.80
CA GLU A 46 6.93 12.97 4.49
C GLU A 46 7.94 12.78 3.34
N SER A 47 9.24 12.63 3.65
CA SER A 47 10.27 12.49 2.62
C SER A 47 11.13 11.23 2.78
N PHE A 48 11.83 11.02 3.92
CA PHE A 48 12.77 9.91 4.05
C PHE A 48 12.07 8.56 3.98
N MET A 49 11.11 8.32 4.88
CA MET A 49 10.42 7.04 4.94
C MET A 49 9.64 6.70 3.66
N PRO A 50 8.83 7.62 3.08
CA PRO A 50 8.17 7.36 1.81
C PRO A 50 9.13 7.07 0.66
N PHE A 51 10.24 7.81 0.55
CA PHE A 51 11.24 7.58 -0.48
C PHE A 51 11.90 6.20 -0.35
N PHE A 52 12.34 5.83 0.86
CA PHE A 52 13.01 4.56 1.08
C PHE A 52 12.08 3.36 0.87
N ASN A 53 10.83 3.48 1.31
CA ASN A 53 9.81 2.49 1.05
C ASN A 53 9.59 2.33 -0.47
N ARG A 54 9.41 3.46 -1.18
CA ARG A 54 9.21 3.43 -2.63
C ARG A 54 10.36 2.80 -3.40
N MET A 55 11.60 3.11 -3.04
CA MET A 55 12.77 2.50 -3.67
C MET A 55 12.78 0.97 -3.53
N ARG A 56 12.44 0.45 -2.34
CA ARG A 56 12.36 -0.99 -2.08
C ARG A 56 11.18 -1.64 -2.78
N ASP A 57 10.02 -0.99 -2.75
CA ASP A 57 8.80 -1.46 -3.41
C ASP A 57 8.96 -1.60 -4.92
N GLU A 58 9.78 -0.73 -5.53
CA GLU A 58 10.10 -0.73 -6.97
C GLU A 58 11.41 -1.47 -7.30
N LEU A 59 12.07 -2.10 -6.32
CA LEU A 59 13.37 -2.76 -6.46
C LEU A 59 14.46 -1.83 -7.03
N ILE A 60 14.37 -0.55 -6.75
CA ILE A 60 15.35 0.45 -7.16
C ILE A 60 16.42 0.58 -6.09
N ASP A 61 17.67 0.43 -6.48
CA ASP A 61 18.81 0.69 -5.63
C ASP A 61 19.09 2.20 -5.59
N PRO A 62 18.88 2.89 -4.46
CA PRO A 62 19.09 4.34 -4.39
C PRO A 62 20.50 4.77 -4.77
N GLU A 63 21.51 3.94 -4.51
CA GLU A 63 22.91 4.26 -4.85
C GLU A 63 23.12 4.34 -6.37
N LYS A 64 22.35 3.60 -7.15
CA LYS A 64 22.41 3.60 -8.61
C LYS A 64 21.62 4.74 -9.27
N VAL A 65 20.77 5.44 -8.51
CA VAL A 65 20.03 6.61 -9.03
C VAL A 65 21.02 7.72 -9.37
N LYS A 66 21.07 8.14 -10.62
CA LYS A 66 21.93 9.23 -11.08
C LYS A 66 21.19 10.56 -11.05
N VAL A 67 21.25 11.26 -9.93
CA VAL A 67 20.63 12.60 -9.77
C VAL A 67 21.08 13.57 -10.85
N SER A 68 22.31 13.41 -11.37
CA SER A 68 22.83 14.23 -12.48
C SER A 68 22.05 14.06 -13.79
N GLN A 69 21.40 12.91 -14.01
CA GLN A 69 20.56 12.68 -15.20
C GLN A 69 19.20 13.37 -15.09
N LEU A 70 18.82 13.79 -13.89
CA LEU A 70 17.58 14.54 -13.61
C LEU A 70 17.77 16.06 -13.75
N LYS A 71 18.99 16.52 -14.13
CA LYS A 71 19.29 17.96 -14.27
C LYS A 71 18.54 18.60 -15.44
N ASP A 72 18.24 17.84 -16.46
CA ASP A 72 17.56 18.31 -17.67
C ASP A 72 16.01 18.16 -17.57
N ASP A 73 15.51 17.73 -16.41
CA ASP A 73 14.07 17.65 -16.16
C ASP A 73 13.58 18.98 -15.56
N ASP A 74 12.99 19.80 -16.41
CA ASP A 74 12.46 21.13 -16.06
C ASP A 74 11.30 21.06 -15.04
N THR A 75 10.78 19.88 -14.75
CA THR A 75 9.73 19.68 -13.75
C THR A 75 10.27 19.64 -12.32
N LEU A 76 11.57 19.40 -12.14
CA LEU A 76 12.23 19.31 -10.85
C LEU A 76 12.86 20.64 -10.43
N THR A 77 12.52 21.11 -9.24
CA THR A 77 13.19 22.28 -8.63
C THR A 77 14.60 21.93 -8.15
N ASP A 78 15.44 22.94 -7.94
CA ASP A 78 16.78 22.75 -7.38
C ASP A 78 16.70 22.15 -5.96
N GLU A 79 15.75 22.58 -5.15
CA GLU A 79 15.50 22.01 -3.82
C GLU A 79 15.15 20.53 -3.91
N THR A 80 14.30 20.13 -4.85
CA THR A 80 13.96 18.70 -5.04
C THR A 80 15.20 17.87 -5.42
N ARG A 81 16.11 18.42 -6.23
CA ARG A 81 17.36 17.75 -6.58
C ARG A 81 18.29 17.61 -5.38
N GLN A 82 18.37 18.64 -4.53
CA GLN A 82 19.13 18.62 -3.29
C GLN A 82 18.55 17.59 -2.29
N GLN A 83 17.23 17.56 -2.16
CA GLN A 83 16.53 16.54 -1.36
C GLN A 83 16.85 15.12 -1.84
N LEU A 84 16.80 14.86 -3.15
CA LEU A 84 17.15 13.55 -3.71
C LEU A 84 18.62 13.19 -3.47
N SER A 85 19.54 14.16 -3.53
CA SER A 85 20.96 13.96 -3.20
C SER A 85 21.13 13.54 -1.74
N ASP A 86 20.48 14.23 -0.83
CA ASP A 86 20.48 13.90 0.59
C ASP A 86 19.87 12.53 0.85
N LEU A 87 18.70 12.23 0.30
CA LEU A 87 18.02 10.95 0.47
C LEU A 87 18.87 9.77 0.00
N LYS A 88 19.55 9.93 -1.14
CA LYS A 88 20.50 8.94 -1.64
C LYS A 88 21.66 8.67 -0.67
N ARG A 89 22.18 9.72 -0.05
CA ARG A 89 23.28 9.63 0.95
C ARG A 89 22.81 9.08 2.30
N ILE A 90 21.57 9.38 2.69
CA ILE A 90 20.99 8.98 3.98
C ILE A 90 20.57 7.49 3.98
N TYR A 91 20.14 6.96 2.84
CA TYR A 91 19.66 5.57 2.77
C TYR A 91 20.67 4.53 3.30
N PRO A 92 21.94 4.51 2.86
CA PRO A 92 22.91 3.55 3.41
C PRO A 92 23.19 3.77 4.91
N LEU A 93 23.11 4.99 5.42
CA LEU A 93 23.22 5.23 6.86
C LEU A 93 22.06 4.59 7.62
N PHE A 94 20.84 4.75 7.15
CA PHE A 94 19.68 4.10 7.74
C PHE A 94 19.82 2.57 7.72
N GLN A 95 20.31 1.99 6.63
CA GLN A 95 20.58 0.55 6.57
C GLN A 95 21.63 0.13 7.61
N SER A 96 22.73 0.88 7.74
CA SER A 96 23.77 0.57 8.73
C SER A 96 23.26 0.67 10.17
N TRP A 97 22.40 1.61 10.48
CA TRP A 97 21.76 1.73 11.81
C TRP A 97 20.87 0.53 12.12
N LYS A 98 20.11 0.05 11.12
CA LYS A 98 19.30 -1.17 11.30
C LYS A 98 20.16 -2.40 11.54
N GLU A 99 21.30 -2.52 10.87
CA GLU A 99 22.25 -3.60 11.10
C GLU A 99 22.88 -3.51 12.50
N GLU A 100 23.32 -2.32 12.92
CA GLU A 100 23.88 -2.06 14.25
C GLU A 100 22.92 -2.48 15.37
N LEU A 101 21.63 -2.17 15.22
CA LEU A 101 20.60 -2.47 16.20
C LEU A 101 19.98 -3.87 16.04
N ASN A 102 20.42 -4.63 15.05
CA ASN A 102 19.90 -5.95 14.72
C ASN A 102 18.37 -5.95 14.49
N VAL A 103 17.88 -4.93 13.77
CA VAL A 103 16.47 -4.76 13.43
C VAL A 103 16.24 -4.87 11.93
N VAL A 104 14.99 -5.10 11.53
CA VAL A 104 14.55 -5.21 10.13
C VAL A 104 13.13 -4.67 9.99
N ASP A 105 12.87 -3.92 8.94
CA ASP A 105 11.50 -3.51 8.61
C ASP A 105 10.86 -4.39 7.50
N TYR A 106 9.58 -4.21 7.24
CA TYR A 106 8.85 -5.00 6.24
C TYR A 106 9.42 -4.84 4.83
N GLY A 107 9.88 -3.65 4.45
CA GLY A 107 10.48 -3.41 3.13
C GLY A 107 11.78 -4.19 2.94
N ASP A 108 12.61 -4.29 4.00
CA ASP A 108 13.84 -5.09 3.96
C ASP A 108 13.52 -6.58 3.82
N MET A 109 12.47 -7.07 4.47
CA MET A 109 12.05 -8.47 4.36
C MET A 109 11.67 -8.83 2.92
N ILE A 110 10.91 -7.97 2.25
CA ILE A 110 10.50 -8.15 0.85
C ILE A 110 11.73 -8.08 -0.07
N LEU A 111 12.57 -7.05 0.09
CA LEU A 111 13.78 -6.87 -0.72
C LEU A 111 14.74 -8.06 -0.57
N SER A 112 14.97 -8.51 0.67
CA SER A 112 15.84 -9.66 0.95
C SER A 112 15.28 -10.96 0.40
N ALA A 113 13.96 -11.18 0.49
CA ALA A 113 13.31 -12.33 -0.12
C ALA A 113 13.52 -12.32 -1.64
N TYR A 114 13.29 -11.18 -2.30
CA TYR A 114 13.53 -11.02 -3.73
C TYR A 114 14.99 -11.30 -4.09
N GLN A 115 15.95 -10.69 -3.38
CA GLN A 115 17.37 -10.87 -3.63
C GLN A 115 17.79 -12.34 -3.46
N MET A 116 17.32 -12.99 -2.39
CA MET A 116 17.63 -14.40 -2.12
C MET A 116 17.16 -15.32 -3.25
N ILE A 117 15.92 -15.16 -3.72
CA ILE A 117 15.38 -16.04 -4.76
C ILE A 117 15.87 -15.69 -6.17
N SER A 118 16.20 -14.42 -6.42
CA SER A 118 16.71 -13.97 -7.73
C SER A 118 18.18 -14.33 -7.96
N THR A 119 18.97 -14.45 -6.88
CA THR A 119 20.42 -14.74 -6.95
C THR A 119 20.77 -16.19 -6.64
N ASN A 120 19.88 -16.95 -6.00
CA ASN A 120 20.12 -18.33 -5.62
C ASN A 120 19.18 -19.30 -6.34
N GLU A 121 19.70 -19.88 -7.43
CA GLU A 121 18.94 -20.80 -8.28
C GLU A 121 18.47 -22.05 -7.53
N SER A 122 19.23 -22.55 -6.56
CA SER A 122 18.87 -23.75 -5.80
C SER A 122 17.70 -23.47 -4.86
N ILE A 123 17.66 -22.32 -4.22
CA ILE A 123 16.53 -21.89 -3.37
C ILE A 123 15.29 -21.66 -4.23
N LEU A 124 15.44 -20.93 -5.33
CA LEU A 124 14.31 -20.69 -6.25
C LEU A 124 13.73 -22.00 -6.76
N LYS A 125 14.58 -22.92 -7.18
CA LYS A 125 14.13 -24.24 -7.67
C LYS A 125 13.41 -25.04 -6.59
N ASN A 126 13.93 -25.05 -5.36
CA ASN A 126 13.28 -25.72 -4.23
C ASN A 126 11.87 -25.14 -3.99
N ILE A 127 11.73 -23.81 -3.99
CA ILE A 127 10.42 -23.15 -3.85
C ILE A 127 9.49 -23.55 -5.00
N GLN A 128 9.96 -23.48 -6.24
CA GLN A 128 9.18 -23.86 -7.42
C GLN A 128 8.75 -25.34 -7.41
N ASP A 129 9.54 -26.22 -6.87
CA ASP A 129 9.21 -27.64 -6.78
C ASP A 129 8.16 -27.94 -5.69
N ASN A 130 8.16 -27.15 -4.61
CA ASN A 130 7.20 -27.28 -3.52
C ASN A 130 5.86 -26.60 -3.80
N TYR A 131 5.86 -25.48 -4.55
CA TYR A 131 4.65 -24.71 -4.85
C TYR A 131 4.32 -24.75 -6.34
N ARG A 132 3.34 -25.57 -6.69
CA ARG A 132 2.92 -25.76 -8.10
C ARG A 132 1.95 -24.71 -8.58
N HIS A 133 1.12 -24.18 -7.70
CA HIS A 133 0.08 -23.21 -7.98
C HIS A 133 0.21 -22.05 -6.99
N ILE A 134 0.16 -20.85 -7.46
CA ILE A 134 0.20 -19.62 -6.67
C ILE A 134 -1.17 -18.99 -6.75
N VAL A 135 -1.77 -18.71 -5.62
CA VAL A 135 -3.01 -17.94 -5.51
C VAL A 135 -2.71 -16.64 -4.76
N ILE A 136 -3.07 -15.53 -5.36
CA ILE A 136 -2.85 -14.20 -4.81
C ILE A 136 -4.22 -13.59 -4.56
N ASP A 137 -4.47 -13.23 -3.31
CA ASP A 137 -5.65 -12.46 -2.92
C ASP A 137 -5.30 -10.97 -2.83
N GLU A 138 -6.28 -10.09 -3.00
CA GLU A 138 -6.13 -8.63 -2.99
C GLU A 138 -4.97 -8.16 -3.89
N PHE A 139 -4.91 -8.73 -5.10
CA PHE A 139 -3.78 -8.50 -6.03
C PHE A 139 -3.55 -7.02 -6.35
N GLN A 140 -4.58 -6.18 -6.29
CA GLN A 140 -4.47 -4.73 -6.49
C GLN A 140 -3.58 -4.05 -5.45
N ASP A 141 -3.37 -4.66 -4.27
CA ASP A 141 -2.56 -4.09 -3.19
C ASP A 141 -1.08 -4.46 -3.28
N ASN A 142 -0.70 -5.32 -4.23
CA ASN A 142 0.69 -5.68 -4.44
C ASN A 142 1.50 -4.50 -4.98
N ASN A 143 2.76 -4.39 -4.52
CA ASN A 143 3.77 -3.54 -5.13
C ASN A 143 4.56 -4.31 -6.21
N PHE A 144 5.45 -3.61 -6.92
CA PHE A 144 6.27 -4.21 -7.98
C PHE A 144 7.16 -5.35 -7.44
N ALA A 145 7.80 -5.17 -6.28
CA ALA A 145 8.68 -6.18 -5.69
C ALA A 145 7.94 -7.50 -5.40
N LEU A 146 6.73 -7.44 -4.85
CA LEU A 146 5.89 -8.62 -4.61
C LEU A 146 5.51 -9.30 -5.92
N ASN A 147 5.16 -8.55 -6.95
CA ASN A 147 4.84 -9.10 -8.25
C ASN A 147 6.06 -9.79 -8.88
N GLU A 148 7.27 -9.24 -8.75
CA GLU A 148 8.48 -9.89 -9.24
C GLU A 148 8.83 -11.17 -8.45
N ILE A 149 8.60 -11.21 -7.15
CA ILE A 149 8.69 -12.44 -6.34
C ILE A 149 7.74 -13.52 -6.88
N VAL A 150 6.48 -13.16 -7.11
CA VAL A 150 5.48 -14.07 -7.69
C VAL A 150 5.94 -14.59 -9.06
N ASN A 151 6.42 -13.69 -9.91
CA ASN A 151 6.90 -14.02 -11.24
C ASN A 151 8.07 -15.00 -11.22
N LEU A 152 9.03 -14.81 -10.32
CA LEU A 152 10.15 -15.73 -10.13
C LEU A 152 9.67 -17.11 -9.67
N ILE A 153 8.78 -17.17 -8.67
CA ILE A 153 8.26 -18.43 -8.13
C ILE A 153 7.41 -19.17 -9.17
N ALA A 154 6.57 -18.46 -9.92
CA ALA A 154 5.75 -19.06 -10.99
C ALA A 154 6.61 -19.69 -12.09
N GLY A 155 7.73 -19.03 -12.42
CA GLY A 155 8.67 -19.48 -13.44
C GLY A 155 7.99 -19.75 -14.78
N LYS A 156 8.44 -20.79 -15.48
CA LYS A 156 7.88 -21.16 -16.80
C LYS A 156 6.51 -21.85 -16.72
N ARG A 157 6.10 -22.31 -15.55
CA ARG A 157 4.82 -23.03 -15.39
C ARG A 157 3.62 -22.10 -15.46
N ASN A 158 3.77 -20.87 -15.00
CA ASN A 158 2.75 -19.82 -15.02
C ASN A 158 1.39 -20.24 -14.40
N TYR A 159 1.38 -21.11 -13.38
CA TYR A 159 0.16 -21.48 -12.68
C TYR A 159 -0.13 -20.49 -11.59
N VAL A 160 -0.66 -19.33 -11.98
CA VAL A 160 -0.98 -18.22 -11.10
C VAL A 160 -2.46 -17.88 -11.22
N THR A 161 -3.12 -17.75 -10.08
CA THR A 161 -4.47 -17.20 -9.97
C THR A 161 -4.38 -15.92 -9.16
N ALA A 162 -4.70 -14.78 -9.77
CA ALA A 162 -4.78 -13.51 -9.10
C ALA A 162 -6.24 -13.12 -8.90
N VAL A 163 -6.61 -12.81 -7.67
CA VAL A 163 -7.92 -12.30 -7.30
C VAL A 163 -7.75 -10.86 -6.83
N GLY A 164 -8.52 -9.95 -7.36
CA GLY A 164 -8.41 -8.52 -7.03
C GLY A 164 -9.51 -7.69 -7.64
N ASP A 165 -9.58 -6.45 -7.22
CA ASP A 165 -10.56 -5.47 -7.66
C ASP A 165 -9.86 -4.15 -7.99
N ASP A 166 -9.82 -3.81 -9.28
CA ASP A 166 -9.21 -2.58 -9.78
C ASP A 166 -9.91 -1.30 -9.27
N ASP A 167 -11.15 -1.41 -8.85
CA ASP A 167 -11.91 -0.33 -8.24
C ASP A 167 -11.53 -0.10 -6.75
N GLN A 168 -10.75 -1.00 -6.14
CA GLN A 168 -10.33 -0.94 -4.74
C GLN A 168 -8.84 -0.61 -4.53
N VAL A 169 -8.17 0.00 -5.50
CA VAL A 169 -6.78 0.42 -5.36
C VAL A 169 -6.68 1.63 -4.43
N ILE A 170 -6.66 1.40 -3.13
CA ILE A 170 -6.59 2.44 -2.09
C ILE A 170 -5.21 2.57 -1.42
N TYR A 171 -4.27 1.68 -1.75
CA TYR A 171 -2.90 1.64 -1.21
C TYR A 171 -1.85 2.15 -2.20
N SER A 172 -2.20 3.11 -3.07
CA SER A 172 -1.25 3.70 -4.03
C SER A 172 -0.02 4.32 -3.36
N PHE A 173 -0.17 4.83 -2.12
CA PHE A 173 0.94 5.34 -1.32
C PHE A 173 1.93 4.26 -0.85
N ARG A 174 1.57 2.96 -0.95
CA ARG A 174 2.43 1.79 -0.72
C ARG A 174 2.93 1.15 -2.01
N GLY A 175 2.89 1.84 -3.13
CA GLY A 175 3.32 1.28 -4.42
C GLY A 175 2.28 0.43 -5.15
N ALA A 176 1.10 0.21 -4.56
CA ALA A 176 -0.03 -0.37 -5.28
C ALA A 176 -0.42 0.54 -6.46
N ASN A 177 -0.62 -0.06 -7.63
CA ASN A 177 -0.89 0.70 -8.85
C ASN A 177 -1.82 -0.10 -9.77
N ASN A 178 -2.72 0.58 -10.47
CA ASN A 178 -3.55 -0.02 -11.53
C ASN A 178 -2.70 -0.70 -12.61
N PHE A 179 -1.46 -0.25 -12.83
CA PHE A 179 -0.51 -0.92 -13.72
C PHE A 179 -0.23 -2.38 -13.33
N ASN A 180 -0.36 -2.77 -12.06
CA ASN A 180 -0.11 -4.15 -11.64
C ASN A 180 -1.07 -5.13 -12.31
N ILE A 181 -2.36 -4.80 -12.37
CA ILE A 181 -3.37 -5.64 -13.03
C ILE A 181 -3.13 -5.64 -14.54
N GLN A 182 -2.77 -4.50 -15.12
CA GLN A 182 -2.44 -4.41 -16.53
C GLN A 182 -1.16 -5.20 -16.85
N ALA A 183 -0.10 -5.03 -16.08
CA ALA A 183 1.15 -5.79 -16.25
C ALA A 183 0.94 -7.31 -16.11
N PHE A 184 0.06 -7.75 -15.20
CA PHE A 184 -0.33 -9.14 -15.09
C PHE A 184 -1.01 -9.65 -16.39
N ARG A 185 -1.94 -8.87 -16.93
CA ARG A 185 -2.62 -9.19 -18.18
C ARG A 185 -1.65 -9.22 -19.37
N GLU A 186 -0.74 -8.27 -19.46
CA GLU A 186 0.28 -8.23 -20.51
C GLU A 186 1.20 -9.44 -20.44
N ARG A 187 1.60 -9.84 -19.23
CA ARG A 187 2.50 -10.99 -19.02
C ARG A 187 1.85 -12.32 -19.31
N TYR A 188 0.65 -12.53 -18.82
CA TYR A 188 -0.03 -13.83 -18.85
C TYR A 188 -1.12 -13.95 -19.92
N GLY A 189 -1.64 -12.82 -20.41
CA GLY A 189 -2.83 -12.75 -21.27
C GLY A 189 -2.67 -13.43 -22.64
N ASN A 190 -1.44 -13.57 -23.16
CA ASN A 190 -1.16 -14.26 -24.39
C ASN A 190 -1.02 -15.79 -24.22
N HIS A 191 -1.14 -16.30 -23.00
CA HIS A 191 -1.08 -17.73 -22.74
C HIS A 191 -2.42 -18.38 -23.14
N GLU A 192 -2.40 -19.46 -23.91
CA GLU A 192 -3.61 -20.11 -24.44
C GLU A 192 -4.64 -20.57 -23.37
N LYS A 193 -4.18 -20.74 -22.11
CA LYS A 193 -5.02 -21.11 -20.96
C LYS A 193 -5.37 -19.92 -20.04
N TYR A 194 -5.06 -18.71 -20.47
CA TYR A 194 -5.42 -17.52 -19.70
C TYR A 194 -6.92 -17.31 -19.72
N GLN A 195 -7.49 -17.03 -18.54
CA GLN A 195 -8.91 -16.71 -18.39
C GLN A 195 -9.08 -15.54 -17.43
N THR A 196 -9.94 -14.62 -17.77
CA THR A 196 -10.43 -13.58 -16.85
C THR A 196 -11.87 -13.93 -16.49
N ILE A 197 -12.16 -13.99 -15.19
CA ILE A 197 -13.48 -14.27 -14.65
C ILE A 197 -13.94 -13.06 -13.86
N ALA A 198 -15.03 -12.40 -14.27
CA ALA A 198 -15.64 -11.33 -13.53
C ALA A 198 -16.60 -11.89 -12.47
N LEU A 199 -16.44 -11.50 -11.20
CA LEU A 199 -17.32 -11.85 -10.10
C LEU A 199 -18.29 -10.68 -9.85
N GLU A 200 -19.46 -10.71 -10.48
CA GLU A 200 -20.43 -9.62 -10.44
C GLU A 200 -21.54 -9.82 -9.40
N THR A 201 -21.68 -11.04 -8.87
CA THR A 201 -22.67 -11.32 -7.84
C THR A 201 -22.13 -10.97 -6.44
N ASN A 202 -22.77 -10.00 -5.80
CA ASN A 202 -22.43 -9.55 -4.44
C ASN A 202 -23.34 -10.22 -3.40
N TYR A 203 -22.72 -10.93 -2.44
CA TYR A 203 -23.42 -11.66 -1.36
C TYR A 203 -23.48 -10.86 -0.05
N ARG A 204 -22.84 -9.68 0.02
CA ARG A 204 -22.68 -8.86 1.22
C ARG A 204 -23.77 -7.81 1.36
N SER A 205 -24.02 -7.06 0.28
CA SER A 205 -24.79 -5.84 0.31
C SER A 205 -26.13 -5.98 -0.41
N ASN A 206 -27.13 -5.22 0.02
CA ASN A 206 -28.39 -5.08 -0.72
C ASN A 206 -28.21 -4.26 -2.00
N GLN A 207 -29.19 -4.33 -2.91
CA GLN A 207 -29.08 -3.67 -4.22
C GLN A 207 -29.02 -2.14 -4.12
N ALA A 208 -29.68 -1.53 -3.15
CA ALA A 208 -29.67 -0.07 -3.00
C ALA A 208 -28.26 0.49 -2.68
N ILE A 209 -27.47 -0.24 -1.90
CA ILE A 209 -26.05 0.09 -1.65
C ILE A 209 -25.23 -0.09 -2.93
N LEU A 210 -25.44 -1.20 -3.63
CA LEU A 210 -24.70 -1.50 -4.86
C LEU A 210 -25.04 -0.51 -5.99
N ASP A 211 -26.27 -0.05 -6.09
CA ASP A 211 -26.67 0.96 -7.08
C ASP A 211 -25.89 2.27 -6.87
N LEU A 212 -25.73 2.70 -5.61
CA LEU A 212 -24.91 3.87 -5.29
C LEU A 212 -23.44 3.63 -5.61
N ALA A 213 -22.91 2.47 -5.24
CA ALA A 213 -21.52 2.11 -5.51
C ALA A 213 -21.25 2.02 -7.02
N ASN A 214 -22.10 1.32 -7.77
CA ASN A 214 -22.01 1.18 -9.23
C ASN A 214 -22.06 2.55 -9.92
N GLU A 215 -22.89 3.48 -9.45
CA GLU A 215 -23.00 4.82 -10.04
C GLU A 215 -21.76 5.66 -9.68
N SER A 216 -21.29 5.62 -8.44
CA SER A 216 -20.12 6.38 -8.00
C SER A 216 -18.85 5.96 -8.74
N ILE A 217 -18.65 4.66 -8.93
CA ILE A 217 -17.41 4.12 -9.52
C ILE A 217 -17.28 4.40 -11.02
N LYS A 218 -18.35 4.72 -11.72
CA LYS A 218 -18.31 5.13 -13.15
C LYS A 218 -17.44 6.37 -13.39
N ASN A 219 -17.19 7.16 -12.36
CA ASN A 219 -16.32 8.33 -12.47
C ASN A 219 -14.82 7.96 -12.57
N ASN A 220 -14.43 6.72 -12.34
CA ASN A 220 -13.06 6.25 -12.54
C ASN A 220 -12.83 5.93 -14.03
N PRO A 221 -11.90 6.61 -14.72
CA PRO A 221 -11.73 6.44 -16.17
C PRO A 221 -11.05 5.12 -16.57
N GLU A 222 -10.19 4.58 -15.72
CA GLU A 222 -9.35 3.42 -16.02
C GLU A 222 -9.79 2.22 -15.16
N ARG A 223 -10.87 1.54 -15.59
CA ARG A 223 -11.40 0.39 -14.86
C ARG A 223 -11.85 -0.73 -15.80
N VAL A 224 -11.93 -1.93 -15.25
CA VAL A 224 -12.61 -3.06 -15.90
C VAL A 224 -14.11 -2.85 -15.70
N GLU A 225 -14.86 -2.73 -16.81
CA GLU A 225 -16.30 -2.60 -16.72
C GLU A 225 -16.92 -3.82 -16.06
N LYS A 226 -17.61 -3.58 -14.95
CA LYS A 226 -18.38 -4.57 -14.20
C LYS A 226 -19.54 -3.87 -13.51
N THR A 227 -20.62 -4.59 -13.27
CA THR A 227 -21.79 -4.11 -12.54
C THR A 227 -22.15 -5.10 -11.45
N LEU A 228 -22.03 -4.69 -10.20
CA LEU A 228 -22.34 -5.54 -9.07
C LEU A 228 -23.84 -5.69 -8.90
N THR A 229 -24.30 -6.94 -8.79
CA THR A 229 -25.69 -7.30 -8.54
C THR A 229 -25.81 -8.06 -7.22
N SER A 230 -26.79 -7.66 -6.40
CA SER A 230 -27.01 -8.31 -5.11
C SER A 230 -27.60 -9.71 -5.28
N TYR A 231 -27.03 -10.66 -4.55
CA TYR A 231 -27.66 -11.96 -4.33
C TYR A 231 -28.83 -11.87 -3.34
N LEU A 232 -28.81 -10.87 -2.46
CA LEU A 232 -29.84 -10.66 -1.45
C LEU A 232 -31.12 -10.12 -2.11
N LYS A 233 -32.22 -10.86 -1.98
CA LYS A 233 -33.53 -10.47 -2.55
C LYS A 233 -34.24 -9.36 -1.79
N ALA A 234 -33.74 -9.02 -0.59
CA ALA A 234 -34.33 -7.94 0.22
C ALA A 234 -34.02 -6.57 -0.42
N SER A 235 -35.07 -5.76 -0.55
CA SER A 235 -34.93 -4.34 -0.90
C SER A 235 -34.43 -3.61 0.37
N GLY A 236 -33.14 -3.54 0.60
CA GLY A 236 -32.61 -2.79 1.73
C GLY A 236 -32.97 -1.30 1.69
N GLU A 237 -32.76 -0.63 2.81
CA GLU A 237 -32.90 0.82 2.89
C GLU A 237 -31.92 1.51 1.94
N LYS A 238 -32.35 2.63 1.38
CA LYS A 238 -31.51 3.44 0.50
C LYS A 238 -30.45 4.17 1.33
N PRO A 239 -29.21 4.26 0.83
CA PRO A 239 -28.21 5.09 1.46
C PRO A 239 -28.66 6.53 1.62
N VAL A 240 -28.42 7.12 2.79
CA VAL A 240 -28.75 8.50 3.12
C VAL A 240 -27.53 9.38 2.86
N ARG A 241 -27.75 10.54 2.25
CA ARG A 241 -26.74 11.57 2.08
C ARG A 241 -27.08 12.76 2.95
N PHE A 242 -26.21 13.09 3.89
CA PHE A 242 -26.34 14.27 4.73
C PHE A 242 -25.35 15.37 4.33
N TRP A 243 -25.82 16.61 4.27
CA TRP A 243 -25.02 17.81 4.04
C TRP A 243 -25.20 18.77 5.19
N GLY A 244 -24.10 19.33 5.68
CA GLY A 244 -24.13 20.30 6.75
C GLY A 244 -22.73 20.76 7.13
N GLU A 245 -22.62 21.71 8.03
CA GLU A 245 -21.38 22.07 8.66
C GLU A 245 -20.84 20.90 9.50
N LYS A 246 -19.56 20.95 9.86
CA LYS A 246 -18.88 19.87 10.57
C LYS A 246 -19.60 19.48 11.86
N SER A 247 -20.04 20.45 12.66
CA SER A 247 -20.81 20.20 13.89
C SER A 247 -22.14 19.47 13.60
N GLN A 248 -22.86 19.91 12.60
CA GLN A 248 -24.12 19.29 12.20
C GLN A 248 -23.95 17.87 11.69
N GLN A 249 -22.82 17.60 10.99
CA GLN A 249 -22.49 16.22 10.54
C GLN A 249 -22.20 15.32 11.73
N LEU A 250 -21.49 15.81 12.75
CA LEU A 250 -21.23 15.05 13.98
C LEU A 250 -22.50 14.82 14.78
N ASP A 251 -23.34 15.84 14.94
CA ASP A 251 -24.64 15.71 15.64
C ASP A 251 -25.54 14.68 14.94
N TYR A 252 -25.60 14.72 13.60
CA TYR A 252 -26.34 13.72 12.83
C TYR A 252 -25.81 12.32 13.06
N LEU A 253 -24.49 12.13 12.97
CA LEU A 253 -23.84 10.84 13.16
C LEU A 253 -24.12 10.25 14.55
N ILE A 254 -23.99 11.07 15.59
CA ILE A 254 -24.24 10.65 16.97
C ILE A 254 -25.70 10.22 17.14
N ASN A 255 -26.63 11.04 16.68
CA ASN A 255 -28.06 10.75 16.78
C ASN A 255 -28.44 9.48 16.01
N GLU A 256 -27.83 9.25 14.83
CA GLU A 256 -28.07 8.04 14.05
C GLU A 256 -27.53 6.78 14.76
N ILE A 257 -26.34 6.86 15.36
CA ILE A 257 -25.80 5.74 16.15
C ILE A 257 -26.68 5.44 17.36
N LEU A 258 -27.14 6.46 18.08
CA LEU A 258 -28.05 6.29 19.21
C LEU A 258 -29.37 5.65 18.77
N TYR A 259 -29.95 6.15 17.70
CA TYR A 259 -31.19 5.59 17.13
C TYR A 259 -31.00 4.12 16.73
N LEU A 260 -29.93 3.76 16.03
CA LEU A 260 -29.65 2.38 15.64
C LEU A 260 -29.44 1.47 16.86
N ASN A 261 -28.82 2.00 17.93
CA ASN A 261 -28.63 1.23 19.16
C ASN A 261 -29.95 0.99 19.87
N ASP A 262 -30.87 1.97 19.89
CA ASP A 262 -32.24 1.83 20.45
C ASP A 262 -33.08 0.80 19.66
N GLU A 263 -32.85 0.70 18.34
CA GLU A 263 -33.41 -0.32 17.44
C GLU A 263 -32.74 -1.71 17.63
N GLY A 264 -31.76 -1.83 18.52
CA GLY A 264 -31.11 -3.10 18.89
C GLY A 264 -29.87 -3.45 18.07
N ILE A 265 -29.37 -2.54 17.22
CA ILE A 265 -28.10 -2.72 16.51
C ILE A 265 -26.95 -2.39 17.47
N ARG A 266 -26.05 -3.36 17.64
CA ARG A 266 -24.94 -3.20 18.59
C ARG A 266 -23.87 -2.28 18.01
N CYS A 267 -23.24 -1.44 18.83
CA CYS A 267 -22.16 -0.55 18.40
C CYS A 267 -21.02 -1.29 17.65
N LYS A 268 -20.74 -2.54 18.00
CA LYS A 268 -19.73 -3.35 17.29
C LYS A 268 -20.11 -3.71 15.85
N ASP A 269 -21.38 -3.57 15.49
CA ASP A 269 -21.90 -3.85 14.15
C ASP A 269 -22.03 -2.56 13.32
N ILE A 270 -21.61 -1.40 13.89
CA ILE A 270 -21.59 -0.08 13.26
C ILE A 270 -20.14 0.33 13.01
N ALA A 271 -19.83 0.80 11.81
CA ALA A 271 -18.52 1.32 11.45
C ALA A 271 -18.63 2.75 10.90
N VAL A 272 -17.74 3.63 11.37
CA VAL A 272 -17.61 4.99 10.84
C VAL A 272 -16.29 5.09 10.08
N LEU A 273 -16.36 5.30 8.77
CA LEU A 273 -15.20 5.40 7.91
C LEU A 273 -14.79 6.87 7.71
N CYS A 274 -13.53 7.18 7.98
CA CYS A 274 -12.96 8.51 7.83
C CYS A 274 -11.79 8.49 6.82
N ARG A 275 -11.61 9.60 6.09
CA ARG A 275 -10.51 9.71 5.12
C ARG A 275 -9.14 9.84 5.78
N THR A 276 -9.06 10.49 6.96
CA THR A 276 -7.81 10.76 7.68
C THR A 276 -7.95 10.42 9.16
N HIS A 277 -6.80 10.15 9.80
CA HIS A 277 -6.75 9.93 11.25
C HIS A 277 -7.26 11.15 12.04
N GLY A 278 -6.97 12.38 11.59
CA GLY A 278 -7.48 13.59 12.22
C GLY A 278 -9.02 13.66 12.21
N GLN A 279 -9.67 13.20 11.13
CA GLN A 279 -11.13 13.08 11.10
C GLN A 279 -11.64 12.00 12.07
N ALA A 280 -10.95 10.85 12.11
CA ALA A 280 -11.31 9.77 13.02
C ALA A 280 -11.20 10.21 14.49
N THR A 281 -10.14 10.94 14.87
CA THR A 281 -9.97 11.48 16.22
C THR A 281 -11.14 12.37 16.62
N ILE A 282 -11.57 13.28 15.75
CA ILE A 282 -12.71 14.16 16.00
C ILE A 282 -14.00 13.37 16.24
N VAL A 283 -14.23 12.32 15.45
CA VAL A 283 -15.39 11.44 15.62
C VAL A 283 -15.29 10.67 16.94
N MET A 284 -14.11 10.14 17.27
CA MET A 284 -13.88 9.43 18.53
C MET A 284 -14.14 10.33 19.75
N GLU A 285 -13.63 11.57 19.73
CA GLU A 285 -13.87 12.56 20.78
C GLU A 285 -15.36 12.90 20.95
N ALA A 286 -16.10 12.96 19.82
CA ALA A 286 -17.53 13.25 19.83
C ALA A 286 -18.39 12.08 20.33
N LEU A 287 -17.88 10.84 20.23
CA LEU A 287 -18.57 9.61 20.70
C LEU A 287 -18.16 9.19 22.12
N SER A 288 -17.17 9.82 22.74
CA SER A 288 -16.68 9.54 24.08
C SER A 288 -17.44 10.37 25.14
#